data_bccb245e686838dd62c9a28f157944d3
#
_entry.id   bccb245e686838dd62c9a28f157944d3
#
_cell.length_a   1.000
_cell.length_b   1.000
_cell.length_c   1.000
_cell.angle_alpha   90.00
_cell.angle_beta   90.00
_cell.angle_gamma   90.00
#
_symmetry.space_group_name_H-M   'P 1'
#
loop_
_entity.id
_entity.type
_entity.pdbx_description
1 polymer ?
#
loop_
_entity_poly.entity_id
_entity_poly.type
_entity_poly.pdbx_seq_one_letter_code
_entity_poly.pdbx_strand_id
1 'polypeptide(L)'
;MTAARRLLFAGTPEFAVPSAQAVLASGYLLAAVYTQPDRPAGRGCQPRASPMKTWALAAGIPVCQPAALRDPAAQAELAALAPDLIIVAAYGLILPPAVLAIPRLGCVNVHASLLPRWRGAAPIQRALLAGDAQSGVCIMRMEAGLDTGPVFARSHCPIIPGMTGGELHDRLAGLGAETLRAALPDLLADRLTIGRASC
;
A
#
# COMPACT_ATOMS: atom_id res chain seq x y z
N MET A 1 -10.85 8.17 26.93
CA MET A 1 -9.65 7.60 26.28
C MET A 1 -10.11 7.03 24.94
N THR A 2 -9.74 7.63 23.81
CA THR A 2 -10.02 7.07 22.48
C THR A 2 -9.20 5.78 22.35
N ALA A 3 -9.87 4.66 22.08
CA ALA A 3 -9.19 3.38 21.84
C ALA A 3 -8.12 3.57 20.75
N ALA A 4 -6.93 2.98 20.96
CA ALA A 4 -5.87 3.04 19.98
C ALA A 4 -6.35 2.43 18.65
N ARG A 5 -6.15 3.16 17.53
CA ARG A 5 -6.55 2.69 16.21
C ARG A 5 -5.74 1.44 15.82
N ARG A 6 -6.43 0.43 15.35
CA ARG A 6 -5.82 -0.83 14.88
C ARG A 6 -5.61 -0.77 13.36
N LEU A 7 -4.37 -0.65 12.94
CA LEU A 7 -4.02 -0.57 11.54
C LEU A 7 -3.44 -1.89 11.06
N LEU A 8 -3.76 -2.30 9.83
CA LEU A 8 -3.07 -3.36 9.12
C LEU A 8 -2.33 -2.75 7.93
N PHE A 9 -1.20 -3.30 7.59
CA PHE A 9 -0.45 -2.93 6.39
C PHE A 9 -0.31 -4.15 5.48
N ALA A 10 -0.66 -4.00 4.21
CA ALA A 10 -0.52 -5.04 3.19
C ALA A 10 0.47 -4.59 2.10
N GLY A 11 1.58 -5.28 1.99
CA GLY A 11 2.63 -4.96 1.04
C GLY A 11 3.60 -6.12 0.83
N THR A 12 4.39 -6.11 -0.25
CA THR A 12 5.33 -7.21 -0.52
C THR A 12 6.73 -6.71 -0.87
N PRO A 13 6.95 -5.89 -1.93
CA PRO A 13 8.30 -5.47 -2.36
C PRO A 13 8.85 -4.33 -1.50
N GLU A 14 10.08 -3.96 -1.79
CA GLU A 14 10.80 -2.84 -1.16
C GLU A 14 10.02 -1.53 -1.23
N PHE A 15 9.28 -1.27 -2.30
CA PHE A 15 8.41 -0.10 -2.45
C PHE A 15 7.46 0.13 -1.27
N ALA A 16 6.97 -0.94 -0.67
CA ALA A 16 5.98 -0.87 0.41
C ALA A 16 6.59 -0.52 1.77
N VAL A 17 7.86 -0.85 1.99
CA VAL A 17 8.53 -0.74 3.31
C VAL A 17 8.56 0.68 3.85
N PRO A 18 8.96 1.73 3.08
CA PRO A 18 8.97 3.10 3.59
C PRO A 18 7.61 3.60 4.09
N SER A 19 6.52 3.21 3.41
CA SER A 19 5.16 3.56 3.83
C SER A 19 4.78 2.91 5.16
N ALA A 20 5.12 1.63 5.36
CA ALA A 20 4.89 0.94 6.63
C ALA A 20 5.73 1.53 7.78
N GLN A 21 6.99 1.87 7.51
CA GLN A 21 7.87 2.57 8.44
C GLN A 21 7.30 3.93 8.86
N ALA A 22 6.77 4.70 7.90
CA ALA A 22 6.16 6.00 8.17
C ALA A 22 4.93 5.90 9.08
N VAL A 23 4.09 4.85 8.93
CA VAL A 23 2.97 4.59 9.84
C VAL A 23 3.46 4.34 11.26
N LEU A 24 4.46 3.46 11.42
CA LEU A 24 5.01 3.14 12.74
C LEU A 24 5.70 4.34 13.40
N ALA A 25 6.50 5.09 12.62
CA ALA A 25 7.18 6.30 13.10
C ALA A 25 6.21 7.43 13.49
N SER A 26 4.98 7.41 12.99
CA SER A 26 3.92 8.35 13.38
C SER A 26 3.21 7.96 14.69
N GLY A 27 3.69 6.93 15.39
CA GLY A 27 3.15 6.48 16.67
C GLY A 27 1.89 5.61 16.55
N TYR A 28 1.52 5.18 15.32
CA TYR A 28 0.39 4.27 15.13
C TYR A 28 0.83 2.80 15.26
N LEU A 29 0.00 2.01 15.90
CA LEU A 29 0.23 0.57 16.06
C LEU A 29 -0.20 -0.19 14.80
N LEU A 30 0.72 -0.94 14.20
CA LEU A 30 0.40 -1.96 13.20
C LEU A 30 0.09 -3.27 13.92
N ALA A 31 -1.17 -3.69 13.89
CA ALA A 31 -1.60 -4.94 14.52
C ALA A 31 -1.07 -6.17 13.78
N ALA A 32 -0.91 -6.10 12.46
CA ALA A 32 -0.24 -7.10 11.64
C ALA A 32 0.20 -6.51 10.29
N VAL A 33 1.16 -7.19 9.65
CA VAL A 33 1.57 -6.97 8.26
C VAL A 33 1.16 -8.17 7.42
N TYR A 34 0.48 -7.91 6.31
CA TYR A 34 0.13 -8.89 5.29
C TYR A 34 1.11 -8.80 4.13
N THR A 35 1.71 -9.91 3.76
CA THR A 35 2.62 -10.01 2.61
C THR A 35 2.41 -11.33 1.86
N GLN A 36 2.85 -11.39 0.60
CA GLN A 36 2.74 -12.65 -0.15
C GLN A 36 3.57 -13.76 0.51
N PRO A 37 3.18 -15.03 0.33
CA PRO A 37 3.98 -16.17 0.76
C PRO A 37 5.41 -16.12 0.21
N ASP A 38 6.34 -16.68 0.94
CA ASP A 38 7.72 -16.81 0.51
C ASP A 38 7.78 -17.56 -0.83
N ARG A 39 8.55 -17.04 -1.77
CA ARG A 39 8.68 -17.62 -3.11
C ARG A 39 10.10 -18.09 -3.34
N PRO A 40 10.29 -19.20 -4.07
CA PRO A 40 11.60 -19.62 -4.52
C PRO A 40 12.29 -18.49 -5.29
N ALA A 41 13.52 -18.16 -4.94
CA ALA A 41 14.30 -17.11 -5.59
C ALA A 41 15.76 -17.52 -5.77
N GLY A 42 16.40 -16.98 -6.81
CA GLY A 42 17.81 -17.18 -7.10
C GLY A 42 18.17 -18.58 -7.63
N ARG A 43 19.47 -18.80 -7.82
CA ARG A 43 20.02 -20.12 -8.21
C ARG A 43 19.87 -21.06 -7.02
N GLY A 44 19.09 -22.14 -7.17
CA GLY A 44 18.80 -23.10 -6.11
C GLY A 44 17.38 -23.04 -5.52
N CYS A 45 16.51 -22.13 -6.02
CA CYS A 45 15.07 -22.10 -5.70
C CYS A 45 14.73 -22.16 -4.18
N GLN A 46 15.58 -21.58 -3.33
CA GLN A 46 15.29 -21.51 -1.90
C GLN A 46 14.18 -20.46 -1.61
N PRO A 47 13.21 -20.78 -0.73
CA PRO A 47 12.22 -19.81 -0.30
C PRO A 47 12.88 -18.56 0.25
N ARG A 48 12.52 -17.38 -0.31
CA ARG A 48 13.04 -16.09 0.15
C ARG A 48 11.90 -15.27 0.72
N ALA A 49 12.13 -14.74 1.93
CA ALA A 49 11.23 -13.80 2.56
C ALA A 49 11.11 -12.52 1.72
N SER A 50 9.91 -11.95 1.66
CA SER A 50 9.72 -10.64 1.04
C SER A 50 10.43 -9.54 1.85
N PRO A 51 10.82 -8.41 1.23
CA PRO A 51 11.35 -7.25 1.95
C PRO A 51 10.42 -6.80 3.09
N MET A 52 9.11 -6.80 2.85
CA MET A 52 8.12 -6.46 3.87
C MET A 52 8.12 -7.44 5.05
N LYS A 53 8.21 -8.76 4.79
CA LYS A 53 8.31 -9.77 5.85
C LYS A 53 9.57 -9.56 6.70
N THR A 54 10.71 -9.39 6.04
CA THR A 54 12.00 -9.17 6.71
C THR A 54 11.94 -7.96 7.63
N TRP A 55 11.39 -6.84 7.13
CA TRP A 55 11.22 -5.63 7.92
C TRP A 55 10.25 -5.82 9.09
N ALA A 56 9.07 -6.42 8.85
CA ALA A 56 8.05 -6.58 9.88
C ALA A 56 8.54 -7.46 11.05
N LEU A 57 9.25 -8.56 10.74
CA LEU A 57 9.85 -9.42 11.76
C LEU A 57 10.90 -8.67 12.58
N ALA A 58 11.76 -7.88 11.95
CA ALA A 58 12.74 -7.06 12.64
C ALA A 58 12.10 -5.99 13.54
N ALA A 59 10.93 -5.50 13.16
CA ALA A 59 10.14 -4.53 13.94
C ALA A 59 9.24 -5.19 15.02
N GLY A 60 9.25 -6.51 15.14
CA GLY A 60 8.41 -7.25 16.10
C GLY A 60 6.92 -7.24 15.76
N ILE A 61 6.56 -7.02 14.49
CA ILE A 61 5.18 -6.96 14.04
C ILE A 61 4.73 -8.33 13.52
N PRO A 62 3.54 -8.83 13.92
CA PRO A 62 3.00 -10.08 13.40
C PRO A 62 2.88 -10.08 11.88
N VAL A 63 3.27 -11.18 11.23
CA VAL A 63 3.24 -11.34 9.76
C VAL A 63 2.22 -12.39 9.37
N CYS A 64 1.32 -12.03 8.45
CA CYS A 64 0.33 -12.90 7.84
C CYS A 64 0.65 -13.11 6.36
N GLN A 65 0.67 -14.36 5.90
CA GLN A 65 1.02 -14.73 4.52
C GLN A 65 -0.05 -15.63 3.88
N PRO A 66 -1.30 -15.16 3.73
CA PRO A 66 -2.33 -15.95 3.06
C PRO A 66 -1.97 -16.15 1.57
N ALA A 67 -2.23 -17.33 1.04
CA ALA A 67 -2.05 -17.58 -0.40
C ALA A 67 -3.05 -16.79 -1.26
N ALA A 68 -4.26 -16.56 -0.73
CA ALA A 68 -5.29 -15.75 -1.37
C ALA A 68 -6.25 -15.19 -0.31
N LEU A 69 -6.72 -13.96 -0.51
CA LEU A 69 -7.71 -13.32 0.37
C LEU A 69 -9.18 -13.68 -0.01
N ARG A 70 -9.39 -14.51 -1.02
CA ARG A 70 -10.70 -15.10 -1.32
C ARG A 70 -11.04 -16.29 -0.43
N ASP A 71 -10.05 -16.84 0.27
CA ASP A 71 -10.24 -17.95 1.22
C ASP A 71 -11.04 -17.46 2.44
N PRO A 72 -12.18 -18.09 2.77
CA PRO A 72 -12.99 -17.73 3.94
C PRO A 72 -12.21 -17.81 5.26
N ALA A 73 -11.28 -18.73 5.42
CA ALA A 73 -10.45 -18.82 6.61
C ALA A 73 -9.54 -17.59 6.74
N ALA A 74 -8.86 -17.19 5.66
CA ALA A 74 -8.04 -15.99 5.66
C ALA A 74 -8.86 -14.71 5.92
N GLN A 75 -10.11 -14.65 5.43
CA GLN A 75 -11.02 -13.54 5.71
C GLN A 75 -11.42 -13.50 7.20
N ALA A 76 -11.73 -14.66 7.78
CA ALA A 76 -12.08 -14.77 9.19
C ALA A 76 -10.90 -14.36 10.11
N GLU A 77 -9.68 -14.81 9.81
CA GLU A 77 -8.47 -14.39 10.51
C GLU A 77 -8.24 -12.89 10.44
N LEU A 78 -8.41 -12.28 9.25
CA LEU A 78 -8.28 -10.84 9.07
C LEU A 78 -9.36 -10.09 9.86
N ALA A 79 -10.61 -10.56 9.82
CA ALA A 79 -11.71 -9.96 10.55
C ALA A 79 -11.52 -10.04 12.08
N ALA A 80 -10.94 -11.13 12.59
CA ALA A 80 -10.64 -11.31 14.00
C ALA A 80 -9.63 -10.26 14.52
N LEU A 81 -8.78 -9.70 13.66
CA LEU A 81 -7.88 -8.59 14.00
C LEU A 81 -8.64 -7.27 14.21
N ALA A 82 -9.92 -7.18 13.82
CA ALA A 82 -10.78 -6.00 13.95
C ALA A 82 -10.09 -4.69 13.52
N PRO A 83 -9.58 -4.57 12.27
CA PRO A 83 -8.86 -3.39 11.83
C PRO A 83 -9.79 -2.18 11.68
N ASP A 84 -9.31 -1.00 12.06
CA ASP A 84 -9.95 0.26 11.72
C ASP A 84 -9.68 0.65 10.26
N LEU A 85 -8.46 0.43 9.78
CA LEU A 85 -8.00 0.78 8.43
C LEU A 85 -6.99 -0.26 7.93
N ILE A 86 -7.09 -0.62 6.66
CA ILE A 86 -6.04 -1.39 5.96
C ILE A 86 -5.33 -0.45 4.99
N ILE A 87 -4.01 -0.37 5.10
CA ILE A 87 -3.14 0.37 4.18
C ILE A 87 -2.48 -0.63 3.25
N VAL A 88 -2.56 -0.38 1.95
CA VAL A 88 -2.02 -1.26 0.92
C VAL A 88 -0.97 -0.53 0.10
N ALA A 89 0.16 -1.17 -0.16
CA ALA A 89 1.18 -0.70 -1.10
C ALA A 89 1.81 -1.89 -1.81
N ALA A 90 1.63 -2.02 -3.11
CA ALA A 90 2.20 -3.08 -3.92
C ALA A 90 2.07 -4.50 -3.29
N TYR A 91 0.90 -4.85 -2.79
CA TYR A 91 0.67 -6.12 -2.09
C TYR A 91 0.73 -7.32 -3.05
N GLY A 92 0.14 -7.15 -4.24
CA GLY A 92 0.15 -8.15 -5.30
C GLY A 92 -0.91 -9.26 -5.15
N LEU A 93 -1.81 -9.18 -4.17
CA LEU A 93 -3.02 -9.99 -4.08
C LEU A 93 -4.24 -9.09 -4.21
N ILE A 94 -5.30 -9.62 -4.84
CA ILE A 94 -6.59 -8.93 -4.95
C ILE A 94 -7.29 -8.96 -3.59
N LEU A 95 -7.79 -7.81 -3.13
CA LEU A 95 -8.67 -7.71 -1.99
C LEU A 95 -10.13 -7.84 -2.49
N PRO A 96 -10.80 -8.97 -2.22
CA PRO A 96 -12.19 -9.14 -2.63
C PRO A 96 -13.11 -8.19 -1.85
N PRO A 97 -14.35 -7.91 -2.35
CA PRO A 97 -15.30 -7.01 -1.69
C PRO A 97 -15.52 -7.33 -0.20
N ALA A 98 -15.54 -8.62 0.15
CA ALA A 98 -15.67 -9.05 1.55
C ALA A 98 -14.53 -8.54 2.43
N VAL A 99 -13.29 -8.51 1.94
CA VAL A 99 -12.13 -7.97 2.66
C VAL A 99 -12.14 -6.45 2.69
N LEU A 100 -12.53 -5.80 1.59
CA LEU A 100 -12.65 -4.34 1.53
C LEU A 100 -13.67 -3.77 2.55
N ALA A 101 -14.67 -4.57 2.91
CA ALA A 101 -15.72 -4.20 3.86
C ALA A 101 -15.36 -4.48 5.33
N ILE A 102 -14.28 -5.20 5.63
CA ILE A 102 -13.93 -5.53 7.02
C ILE A 102 -13.51 -4.31 7.83
N PRO A 103 -12.55 -3.46 7.37
CA PRO A 103 -12.12 -2.33 8.19
C PRO A 103 -13.16 -1.22 8.19
N ARG A 104 -13.42 -0.67 9.37
CA ARG A 104 -14.43 0.39 9.56
C ARG A 104 -14.19 1.63 8.71
N LEU A 105 -12.93 2.01 8.50
CA LEU A 105 -12.51 3.14 7.67
C LEU A 105 -12.16 2.72 6.23
N GLY A 106 -12.37 1.43 5.89
CA GLY A 106 -12.08 0.88 4.57
C GLY A 106 -10.60 0.57 4.35
N CYS A 107 -10.26 0.42 3.08
CA CYS A 107 -8.89 0.15 2.63
C CYS A 107 -8.39 1.33 1.81
N VAL A 108 -7.12 1.72 2.00
CA VAL A 108 -6.46 2.75 1.19
C VAL A 108 -5.23 2.17 0.51
N ASN A 109 -4.95 2.62 -0.72
CA ASN A 109 -3.79 2.21 -1.50
C ASN A 109 -2.84 3.37 -1.71
N VAL A 110 -1.53 3.10 -1.53
CA VAL A 110 -0.43 3.97 -1.94
C VAL A 110 -0.08 3.58 -3.38
N HIS A 111 -0.63 4.30 -4.34
CA HIS A 111 -0.48 3.99 -5.77
C HIS A 111 0.60 4.86 -6.41
N ALA A 112 1.54 4.22 -7.11
CA ALA A 112 2.74 4.87 -7.67
C ALA A 112 2.48 5.54 -9.03
N SER A 113 1.38 6.29 -9.15
CA SER A 113 1.11 7.16 -10.30
C SER A 113 0.17 8.31 -9.94
N LEU A 114 0.09 9.29 -10.83
CA LEU A 114 -0.92 10.37 -10.79
C LEU A 114 -2.21 9.87 -11.45
N LEU A 115 -3.06 9.21 -10.68
CA LEU A 115 -4.35 8.71 -11.17
C LEU A 115 -5.20 9.82 -11.81
N PRO A 116 -5.96 9.54 -12.89
CA PRO A 116 -6.31 8.20 -13.40
C PRO A 116 -5.25 7.55 -14.32
N ARG A 117 -4.12 8.23 -14.58
CA ARG A 117 -3.07 7.70 -15.46
C ARG A 117 -2.36 6.53 -14.78
N TRP A 118 -2.09 5.49 -15.56
CA TRP A 118 -1.39 4.27 -15.14
C TRP A 118 -2.06 3.49 -14.02
N ARG A 119 -3.39 3.38 -14.07
CA ARG A 119 -4.12 2.40 -13.25
C ARG A 119 -3.56 1.00 -13.45
N GLY A 120 -3.60 0.18 -12.41
CA GLY A 120 -3.17 -1.21 -12.45
C GLY A 120 -1.67 -1.41 -12.26
N ALA A 121 -1.14 -2.43 -12.91
CA ALA A 121 0.22 -2.90 -12.68
C ALA A 121 1.29 -2.02 -13.34
N ALA A 122 2.48 -1.99 -12.70
CA ALA A 122 3.71 -1.40 -13.23
C ALA A 122 3.60 0.08 -13.64
N PRO A 123 2.98 0.98 -12.84
CA PRO A 123 2.82 2.39 -13.18
C PRO A 123 4.16 3.11 -13.38
N ILE A 124 5.18 2.77 -12.62
CA ILE A 124 6.53 3.34 -12.68
C ILE A 124 7.16 3.11 -14.06
N GLN A 125 7.18 1.85 -14.50
CA GLN A 125 7.74 1.47 -15.78
C GLN A 125 6.95 2.07 -16.95
N ARG A 126 5.63 2.11 -16.83
CA ARG A 126 4.74 2.70 -17.84
C ARG A 126 4.98 4.20 -18.02
N ALA A 127 5.17 4.95 -16.93
CA ALA A 127 5.47 6.37 -16.98
C ALA A 127 6.79 6.65 -17.72
N LEU A 128 7.84 5.88 -17.42
CA LEU A 128 9.13 6.01 -18.11
C LEU A 128 9.07 5.63 -19.58
N LEU A 129 8.42 4.50 -19.92
CA LEU A 129 8.27 4.05 -21.31
C LEU A 129 7.46 5.00 -22.16
N ALA A 130 6.50 5.71 -21.56
CA ALA A 130 5.70 6.73 -22.24
C ALA A 130 6.41 8.07 -22.38
N GLY A 131 7.59 8.24 -21.77
CA GLY A 131 8.29 9.52 -21.77
C GLY A 131 7.58 10.61 -20.97
N ASP A 132 6.84 10.24 -19.92
CA ASP A 132 6.15 11.22 -19.09
C ASP A 132 7.17 12.16 -18.43
N ALA A 133 6.90 13.46 -18.45
CA ALA A 133 7.74 14.46 -17.78
C ALA A 133 7.60 14.44 -16.26
N GLN A 134 6.53 13.82 -15.74
CA GLN A 134 6.27 13.70 -14.32
C GLN A 134 5.49 12.42 -13.99
N SER A 135 5.70 11.91 -12.81
CA SER A 135 4.90 10.88 -12.15
C SER A 135 4.48 11.38 -10.77
N GLY A 136 4.10 10.51 -9.87
CA GLY A 136 3.75 10.85 -8.51
C GLY A 136 3.13 9.69 -7.76
N VAL A 137 2.56 10.00 -6.62
CA VAL A 137 1.86 9.04 -5.76
C VAL A 137 0.47 9.55 -5.45
N CYS A 138 -0.49 8.65 -5.42
CA CYS A 138 -1.84 8.89 -4.94
C CYS A 138 -2.15 8.02 -3.71
N ILE A 139 -2.68 8.63 -2.65
CA ILE A 139 -3.36 7.91 -1.58
C ILE A 139 -4.84 7.85 -1.96
N MET A 140 -5.36 6.66 -2.20
CA MET A 140 -6.71 6.49 -2.71
C MET A 140 -7.49 5.44 -1.90
N ARG A 141 -8.81 5.57 -1.86
CA ARG A 141 -9.70 4.50 -1.35
C ARG A 141 -9.69 3.33 -2.34
N MET A 142 -9.65 2.13 -1.80
CA MET A 142 -9.81 0.94 -2.62
C MET A 142 -11.30 0.59 -2.76
N GLU A 143 -11.67 0.22 -3.97
CA GLU A 143 -12.99 -0.26 -4.36
C GLU A 143 -12.84 -1.56 -5.18
N ALA A 144 -13.94 -2.17 -5.58
CA ALA A 144 -13.91 -3.41 -6.37
C ALA A 144 -13.27 -3.23 -7.75
N GLY A 145 -13.26 -2.00 -8.29
CA GLY A 145 -12.61 -1.66 -9.56
C GLY A 145 -11.11 -1.44 -9.39
N LEU A 146 -10.36 -1.70 -10.46
CA LEU A 146 -8.91 -1.55 -10.45
C LEU A 146 -8.52 -0.06 -10.43
N ASP A 147 -8.06 0.42 -9.27
CA ASP A 147 -7.62 1.78 -9.01
C ASP A 147 -8.61 2.86 -9.49
N THR A 148 -9.91 2.61 -9.24
CA THR A 148 -11.01 3.50 -9.63
C THR A 148 -11.55 4.36 -8.51
N GLY A 149 -11.23 4.03 -7.25
CA GLY A 149 -11.72 4.73 -6.09
C GLY A 149 -11.22 6.17 -5.97
N PRO A 150 -11.85 6.97 -5.10
CA PRO A 150 -11.50 8.37 -4.91
C PRO A 150 -10.10 8.55 -4.35
N VAL A 151 -9.42 9.60 -4.81
CA VAL A 151 -8.08 9.98 -4.38
C VAL A 151 -8.19 11.01 -3.25
N PHE A 152 -7.56 10.71 -2.12
CA PHE A 152 -7.51 11.55 -0.93
C PHE A 152 -6.35 12.55 -0.96
N ALA A 153 -5.17 12.11 -1.42
CA ALA A 153 -3.98 12.95 -1.49
C ALA A 153 -3.15 12.58 -2.72
N ARG A 154 -2.42 13.58 -3.26
CA ARG A 154 -1.50 13.42 -4.38
C ARG A 154 -0.21 14.15 -4.10
N SER A 155 0.91 13.57 -4.52
CA SER A 155 2.20 14.23 -4.56
C SER A 155 2.88 13.96 -5.88
N HIS A 156 3.49 14.99 -6.44
CA HIS A 156 4.11 14.98 -7.77
C HIS A 156 5.61 14.71 -7.67
N CYS A 157 6.15 13.99 -8.64
CA CYS A 157 7.57 13.70 -8.79
C CYS A 157 7.99 13.98 -10.24
N PRO A 158 8.88 14.94 -10.50
CA PRO A 158 9.40 15.14 -11.83
C PRO A 158 10.25 13.97 -12.29
N ILE A 159 10.13 13.57 -13.55
CA ILE A 159 10.99 12.61 -14.22
C ILE A 159 12.03 13.39 -15.00
N ILE A 160 13.26 13.39 -14.54
CA ILE A 160 14.36 14.09 -15.22
C ILE A 160 14.95 13.21 -16.35
N PRO A 161 15.47 13.80 -17.42
CA PRO A 161 16.12 13.06 -18.50
C PRO A 161 17.21 12.12 -17.96
N GLY A 162 17.20 10.87 -18.41
CA GLY A 162 18.15 9.85 -17.97
C GLY A 162 17.81 9.14 -16.66
N MET A 163 16.71 9.51 -15.98
CA MET A 163 16.28 8.82 -14.77
C MET A 163 15.95 7.35 -15.05
N THR A 164 16.53 6.47 -14.27
CA THR A 164 16.30 5.03 -14.33
C THR A 164 15.01 4.62 -13.61
N GLY A 165 14.51 3.42 -13.91
CA GLY A 165 13.37 2.83 -13.20
C GLY A 165 13.62 2.65 -11.70
N GLY A 166 14.85 2.32 -11.30
CA GLY A 166 15.25 2.20 -9.90
C GLY A 166 15.19 3.55 -9.17
N GLU A 167 15.76 4.60 -9.75
CA GLU A 167 15.75 5.95 -9.16
C GLU A 167 14.33 6.49 -9.02
N LEU A 168 13.47 6.29 -10.02
CA LEU A 168 12.06 6.71 -9.93
C LEU A 168 11.32 5.89 -8.87
N HIS A 169 11.56 4.57 -8.80
CA HIS A 169 11.00 3.69 -7.78
C HIS A 169 11.32 4.20 -6.37
N ASP A 170 12.59 4.48 -6.08
CA ASP A 170 13.04 4.89 -4.75
C ASP A 170 12.47 6.27 -4.36
N ARG A 171 12.44 7.21 -5.31
CA ARG A 171 11.80 8.52 -5.10
C ARG A 171 10.30 8.39 -4.81
N LEU A 172 9.58 7.57 -5.57
CA LEU A 172 8.15 7.37 -5.37
C LEU A 172 7.84 6.59 -4.09
N ALA A 173 8.70 5.66 -3.67
CA ALA A 173 8.56 4.95 -2.40
C ALA A 173 8.68 5.92 -1.20
N GLY A 174 9.68 6.82 -1.21
CA GLY A 174 9.82 7.86 -0.20
C GLY A 174 8.66 8.86 -0.22
N LEU A 175 8.31 9.34 -1.41
CA LEU A 175 7.19 10.28 -1.60
C LEU A 175 5.86 9.68 -1.13
N GLY A 176 5.63 8.38 -1.38
CA GLY A 176 4.47 7.63 -0.91
C GLY A 176 4.37 7.57 0.61
N ALA A 177 5.50 7.34 1.26
CA ALA A 177 5.61 7.34 2.71
C ALA A 177 5.26 8.71 3.32
N GLU A 178 5.80 9.79 2.74
CA GLU A 178 5.54 11.17 3.18
C GLU A 178 4.07 11.57 2.96
N THR A 179 3.54 11.26 1.78
CA THR A 179 2.14 11.57 1.41
C THR A 179 1.17 10.83 2.32
N LEU A 180 1.43 9.53 2.58
CA LEU A 180 0.63 8.72 3.49
C LEU A 180 0.69 9.30 4.91
N ARG A 181 1.88 9.60 5.42
CA ARG A 181 2.08 10.16 6.76
C ARG A 181 1.29 11.45 6.96
N ALA A 182 1.29 12.33 5.95
CA ALA A 182 0.53 13.58 6.00
C ALA A 182 -1.00 13.36 5.97
N ALA A 183 -1.48 12.37 5.21
CA ALA A 183 -2.90 12.08 5.07
C ALA A 183 -3.47 11.24 6.24
N LEU A 184 -2.62 10.52 6.96
CA LEU A 184 -3.04 9.51 7.94
C LEU A 184 -3.93 10.07 9.08
N PRO A 185 -3.65 11.24 9.68
CA PRO A 185 -4.51 11.80 10.71
C PRO A 185 -5.95 12.04 10.24
N ASP A 186 -6.13 12.54 9.01
CA ASP A 186 -7.45 12.82 8.45
C ASP A 186 -8.17 11.54 8.00
N LEU A 187 -7.44 10.56 7.46
CA LEU A 187 -7.97 9.22 7.18
C LEU A 187 -8.55 8.57 8.43
N LEU A 188 -7.82 8.63 9.55
CA LEU A 188 -8.24 8.03 10.81
C LEU A 188 -9.34 8.81 11.53
N ALA A 189 -9.46 10.10 11.26
CA ALA A 189 -10.54 10.94 11.76
C ALA A 189 -11.81 10.89 10.90
N ASP A 190 -11.78 10.15 9.78
CA ASP A 190 -12.85 10.09 8.77
C ASP A 190 -13.24 11.48 8.22
N ARG A 191 -12.25 12.37 8.13
CA ARG A 191 -12.42 13.77 7.74
C ARG A 191 -12.05 14.07 6.29
N LEU A 192 -11.52 13.07 5.56
CA LEU A 192 -11.13 13.29 4.18
C LEU A 192 -12.36 13.40 3.28
N THR A 193 -12.67 14.63 2.93
CA THR A 193 -13.61 14.93 1.85
C THR A 193 -13.06 14.34 0.55
N ILE A 194 -13.85 13.50 -0.07
CA ILE A 194 -13.55 12.89 -1.37
C ILE A 194 -13.39 14.03 -2.38
N GLY A 195 -12.16 14.37 -2.70
CA GLY A 195 -11.87 15.12 -3.91
C GLY A 195 -12.28 14.20 -5.06
N ARG A 196 -13.39 14.49 -5.74
CA ARG A 196 -13.77 13.78 -6.96
C ARG A 196 -12.58 13.90 -7.90
N ALA A 197 -11.94 12.76 -8.22
CA ALA A 197 -11.13 12.69 -9.40
C ALA A 197 -12.08 12.98 -10.57
N SER A 198 -12.10 14.24 -11.03
CA SER A 198 -12.78 14.58 -12.27
C SER A 198 -12.26 13.66 -13.36
N CYS A 199 -13.19 12.95 -13.95
CA CYS A 199 -13.00 12.09 -15.12
C CYS A 199 -12.32 12.82 -16.26
#